data_add1142b048ff2f0cceecb3644d86047
#
_entry.id   add1142b048ff2f0cceecb3644d86047
#
_cell.length_a   1.000
_cell.length_b   1.000
_cell.length_c   1.000
_cell.angle_alpha   90.00
_cell.angle_beta   90.00
_cell.angle_gamma   90.00
#
_symmetry.space_group_name_H-M   'P 1'
#
loop_
_entity.id
_entity.type
_entity.pdbx_description
1 polymer ?
#
loop_
_entity_poly.entity_id
_entity_poly.type
_entity_poly.pdbx_seq_one_letter_code
_entity_poly.pdbx_strand_id
1 'polypeptide(L)'
;MQGHRPEEAFTPAVKEALGEDNVIVIQDALGGQPIQRWWKDWKSPEGKKPENTGDLYDRLMGKVMPEIKGQTLNSVTFIWMQGERDAKMQWGEVYEVSLKGLYDQLCKDLGRSDINFVIGRLSDFDLKNRRYPHWTMVRKIQVKLAESNPRFGWVNTDDLNDGVNRKGKK
;
A
#
# COMPACT_ATOMS: atom_id res chain seq x y z
N MET A 1 20.35 -12.79 5.78
CA MET A 1 20.25 -11.40 5.33
C MET A 1 18.91 -10.87 5.80
N GLN A 2 18.91 -9.97 6.79
CA GLN A 2 17.72 -9.19 7.14
C GLN A 2 17.44 -8.29 5.94
N GLY A 3 16.27 -8.44 5.32
CA GLY A 3 15.85 -7.54 4.26
C GLY A 3 15.65 -6.15 4.88
N HIS A 4 16.29 -5.14 4.30
CA HIS A 4 16.03 -3.76 4.66
C HIS A 4 14.54 -3.47 4.53
N ARG A 5 13.96 -2.92 5.56
CA ARG A 5 12.55 -2.55 5.57
C ARG A 5 12.43 -1.08 5.17
N PRO A 6 11.44 -0.70 4.36
CA PRO A 6 11.29 0.69 3.91
C PRO A 6 11.31 1.71 5.04
N GLU A 7 10.75 1.37 6.20
CA GLU A 7 10.71 2.24 7.37
C GLU A 7 12.08 2.51 8.00
N GLU A 8 13.07 1.63 7.82
CA GLU A 8 14.43 1.82 8.37
C GLU A 8 15.10 3.07 7.78
N ALA A 9 14.80 3.42 6.52
CA ALA A 9 15.29 4.64 5.89
C ALA A 9 14.27 5.79 5.97
N PHE A 10 12.99 5.50 5.84
CA PHE A 10 11.93 6.49 5.79
C PHE A 10 11.74 7.22 7.13
N THR A 11 11.68 6.48 8.24
CA THR A 11 11.42 7.08 9.55
C THR A 11 12.48 8.10 9.95
N PRO A 12 13.80 7.83 9.87
CA PRO A 12 14.82 8.83 10.16
C PRO A 12 14.70 10.06 9.25
N ALA A 13 14.51 9.87 7.95
CA ALA A 13 14.45 10.97 7.00
C ALA A 13 13.25 11.91 7.26
N VAL A 14 12.09 11.37 7.60
CA VAL A 14 10.90 12.18 7.92
C VAL A 14 11.08 12.91 9.26
N LYS A 15 11.64 12.25 10.27
CA LYS A 15 11.95 12.87 11.57
C LYS A 15 12.98 13.99 11.43
N GLU A 16 14.01 13.81 10.62
CA GLU A 16 14.98 14.86 10.31
C GLU A 16 14.33 16.07 9.65
N ALA A 17 13.43 15.83 8.68
CA ALA A 17 12.77 16.90 7.92
C ALA A 17 11.72 17.68 8.70
N LEU A 18 10.99 17.02 9.62
CA LEU A 18 9.82 17.60 10.30
C LEU A 18 10.03 17.83 11.81
N GLY A 19 11.16 17.39 12.36
CA GLY A 19 11.44 17.35 13.79
C GLY A 19 10.97 16.04 14.45
N GLU A 20 11.82 15.48 15.32
CA GLU A 20 11.61 14.13 15.87
C GLU A 20 10.30 13.99 16.65
N ASP A 21 9.96 15.00 17.45
CA ASP A 21 8.75 15.01 18.29
C ASP A 21 7.46 15.33 17.53
N ASN A 22 7.57 15.71 16.24
CA ASN A 22 6.44 16.11 15.41
C ASN A 22 5.91 14.99 14.52
N VAL A 23 6.49 13.79 14.61
CA VAL A 23 6.19 12.69 13.68
C VAL A 23 5.81 11.42 14.42
N ILE A 24 4.64 10.89 14.11
CA ILE A 24 4.19 9.55 14.52
C ILE A 24 4.28 8.65 13.28
N VAL A 25 5.13 7.63 13.32
CA VAL A 25 5.24 6.62 12.25
C VAL A 25 4.72 5.29 12.75
N ILE A 26 3.69 4.78 12.10
CA ILE A 26 3.07 3.51 12.44
C ILE A 26 3.18 2.58 11.23
N GLN A 27 3.73 1.40 11.47
CA GLN A 27 3.87 0.39 10.45
C GLN A 27 3.03 -0.84 10.78
N ASP A 28 2.35 -1.33 9.76
CA ASP A 28 1.76 -2.66 9.77
C ASP A 28 1.87 -3.31 8.38
N ALA A 29 2.56 -4.43 8.30
CA ALA A 29 2.77 -5.16 7.06
C ALA A 29 2.70 -6.67 7.29
N LEU A 30 2.24 -7.38 6.27
CA LEU A 30 2.31 -8.84 6.18
C LEU A 30 2.56 -9.21 4.72
N GLY A 31 3.71 -9.81 4.44
CA GLY A 31 4.13 -10.13 3.08
C GLY A 31 3.20 -11.13 2.38
N GLY A 32 3.03 -10.94 1.05
CA GLY A 32 2.29 -11.86 0.19
C GLY A 32 0.76 -11.84 0.37
N GLN A 33 0.19 -10.80 0.98
CA GLN A 33 -1.25 -10.68 1.20
C GLN A 33 -1.93 -9.85 0.10
N PRO A 34 -3.17 -10.20 -0.30
CA PRO A 34 -3.95 -9.43 -1.26
C PRO A 34 -4.64 -8.23 -0.60
N ILE A 35 -5.05 -7.25 -1.42
CA ILE A 35 -5.76 -6.05 -0.95
C ILE A 35 -7.09 -6.36 -0.25
N GLN A 36 -7.70 -7.50 -0.53
CA GLN A 36 -8.92 -7.97 0.14
C GLN A 36 -8.80 -7.94 1.67
N ARG A 37 -7.63 -8.22 2.22
CA ARG A 37 -7.39 -8.22 3.68
C ARG A 37 -7.26 -6.83 4.28
N TRP A 38 -7.25 -5.79 3.42
CA TRP A 38 -7.15 -4.39 3.82
C TRP A 38 -8.46 -3.61 3.60
N TRP A 39 -9.26 -3.99 2.61
CA TRP A 39 -10.54 -3.34 2.34
C TRP A 39 -11.72 -4.21 2.76
N LYS A 40 -12.53 -3.72 3.70
CA LYS A 40 -13.65 -4.46 4.32
C LYS A 40 -14.78 -4.83 3.35
N ASP A 41 -15.00 -4.01 2.32
CA ASP A 41 -16.05 -4.24 1.33
C ASP A 41 -15.56 -4.88 0.04
N TRP A 42 -14.35 -5.45 0.09
CA TRP A 42 -13.77 -6.10 -1.07
C TRP A 42 -14.63 -7.26 -1.58
N LYS A 43 -14.71 -7.34 -2.91
CA LYS A 43 -15.35 -8.45 -3.63
C LYS A 43 -14.41 -8.94 -4.73
N SER A 44 -14.45 -10.26 -4.98
CA SER A 44 -13.72 -10.85 -6.11
C SER A 44 -14.26 -10.36 -7.46
N PRO A 45 -13.58 -10.61 -8.60
CA PRO A 45 -14.11 -10.32 -9.92
C PRO A 45 -15.49 -10.94 -10.17
N GLU A 46 -15.77 -12.08 -9.53
CA GLU A 46 -17.08 -12.78 -9.62
C GLU A 46 -18.12 -12.20 -8.62
N GLY A 47 -17.80 -11.12 -7.93
CA GLY A 47 -18.70 -10.46 -6.97
C GLY A 47 -18.82 -11.14 -5.61
N LYS A 48 -18.01 -12.16 -5.32
CA LYS A 48 -18.05 -12.87 -4.03
C LYS A 48 -17.25 -12.12 -2.96
N LYS A 49 -17.83 -11.97 -1.77
CA LYS A 49 -17.14 -11.42 -0.59
C LYS A 49 -16.64 -12.58 0.28
N PRO A 50 -15.33 -12.73 0.47
CA PRO A 50 -14.77 -13.69 1.43
C PRO A 50 -15.06 -13.29 2.88
N GLU A 51 -14.97 -14.27 3.79
CA GLU A 51 -15.19 -14.02 5.22
C GLU A 51 -14.13 -13.11 5.85
N ASN A 52 -12.88 -13.21 5.41
CA ASN A 52 -11.74 -12.51 5.99
C ASN A 52 -11.33 -11.26 5.19
N THR A 53 -12.30 -10.35 4.94
CA THR A 53 -12.00 -9.04 4.35
C THR A 53 -11.67 -8.02 5.43
N GLY A 54 -10.62 -7.21 5.25
CA GLY A 54 -10.29 -6.07 6.11
C GLY A 54 -9.64 -6.40 7.46
N ASP A 55 -9.29 -7.65 7.72
CA ASP A 55 -8.69 -8.07 9.01
C ASP A 55 -7.31 -7.44 9.26
N LEU A 56 -6.49 -7.26 8.22
CA LEU A 56 -5.21 -6.54 8.35
C LEU A 56 -5.39 -5.04 8.51
N TYR A 57 -6.45 -4.48 7.94
CA TYR A 57 -6.82 -3.10 8.19
C TYR A 57 -7.21 -2.89 9.65
N ASP A 58 -8.03 -3.76 10.22
CA ASP A 58 -8.40 -3.67 11.64
C ASP A 58 -7.18 -3.79 12.56
N ARG A 59 -6.22 -4.65 12.19
CA ARG A 59 -4.94 -4.75 12.90
C ARG A 59 -4.12 -3.46 12.82
N LEU A 60 -4.07 -2.80 11.65
CA LEU A 60 -3.43 -1.49 11.49
C LEU A 60 -4.13 -0.43 12.35
N MET A 61 -5.45 -0.32 12.27
CA MET A 61 -6.21 0.68 13.01
C MET A 61 -6.13 0.45 14.52
N GLY A 62 -6.02 -0.79 14.96
CA GLY A 62 -5.74 -1.12 16.36
C GLY A 62 -4.42 -0.57 16.89
N LYS A 63 -3.44 -0.33 16.01
CA LYS A 63 -2.18 0.37 16.34
C LYS A 63 -2.32 1.89 16.19
N VAL A 64 -3.00 2.35 15.16
CA VAL A 64 -3.14 3.78 14.85
C VAL A 64 -3.95 4.52 15.90
N MET A 65 -5.14 4.02 16.24
CA MET A 65 -6.07 4.75 17.09
C MET A 65 -5.53 5.07 18.50
N PRO A 66 -4.83 4.18 19.20
CA PRO A 66 -4.22 4.50 20.48
C PRO A 66 -3.14 5.59 20.38
N GLU A 67 -2.30 5.54 19.34
CA GLU A 67 -1.17 6.46 19.16
C GLU A 67 -1.63 7.89 18.82
N ILE A 68 -2.72 8.04 18.08
CA ILE A 68 -3.24 9.37 17.71
C ILE A 68 -4.24 9.94 18.71
N LYS A 69 -4.61 9.18 19.74
CA LYS A 69 -5.61 9.61 20.72
C LYS A 69 -5.17 10.88 21.45
N GLY A 70 -5.98 11.93 21.35
CA GLY A 70 -5.70 13.22 21.97
C GLY A 70 -4.63 14.05 21.24
N GLN A 71 -4.14 13.59 20.11
CA GLN A 71 -3.17 14.33 19.29
C GLN A 71 -3.88 15.25 18.30
N THR A 72 -3.29 16.41 18.04
CA THR A 72 -3.68 17.28 16.92
C THR A 72 -2.79 16.94 15.72
N LEU A 73 -3.38 16.36 14.69
CA LEU A 73 -2.66 15.95 13.48
C LEU A 73 -2.79 17.01 12.39
N ASN A 74 -1.69 17.69 12.06
CA ASN A 74 -1.65 18.67 10.97
C ASN A 74 -1.78 18.00 9.61
N SER A 75 -1.18 16.83 9.42
CA SER A 75 -1.27 16.05 8.19
C SER A 75 -1.26 14.56 8.49
N VAL A 76 -1.84 13.78 7.58
CA VAL A 76 -1.76 12.31 7.59
C VAL A 76 -1.33 11.86 6.21
N THR A 77 -0.35 10.96 6.17
CA THR A 77 0.10 10.33 4.94
C THR A 77 -0.01 8.81 5.08
N PHE A 78 -0.73 8.19 4.17
CA PHE A 78 -0.81 6.73 4.07
C PHE A 78 0.13 6.25 2.96
N ILE A 79 1.07 5.39 3.31
CA ILE A 79 2.02 4.81 2.35
C ILE A 79 1.60 3.38 2.07
N TRP A 80 1.43 3.06 0.79
CA TRP A 80 0.97 1.78 0.31
C TRP A 80 1.98 1.12 -0.62
N MET A 81 2.40 -0.09 -0.31
CA MET A 81 3.29 -0.88 -1.15
C MET A 81 2.80 -2.33 -1.16
N GLN A 82 1.99 -2.68 -2.15
CA GLN A 82 1.35 -3.99 -2.29
C GLN A 82 0.76 -4.13 -3.71
N GLY A 83 0.45 -5.34 -4.16
CA GLY A 83 -0.22 -5.62 -5.44
C GLY A 83 0.22 -6.95 -6.05
N GLU A 84 1.32 -7.54 -5.58
CA GLU A 84 1.92 -8.76 -6.12
C GLU A 84 0.95 -9.95 -6.03
N ARG A 85 0.24 -10.05 -4.89
CA ARG A 85 -0.70 -11.15 -4.70
C ARG A 85 -1.92 -11.00 -5.59
N ASP A 86 -2.43 -9.79 -5.74
CA ASP A 86 -3.57 -9.48 -6.62
C ASP A 86 -3.22 -9.73 -8.08
N ALA A 87 -2.01 -9.34 -8.49
CA ALA A 87 -1.50 -9.64 -9.83
C ALA A 87 -1.41 -11.15 -10.09
N LYS A 88 -0.95 -11.92 -9.08
CA LYS A 88 -0.86 -13.39 -9.17
C LYS A 88 -2.23 -14.06 -9.25
N MET A 89 -3.19 -13.58 -8.46
CA MET A 89 -4.55 -14.13 -8.38
C MET A 89 -5.45 -13.65 -9.53
N GLN A 90 -4.92 -12.82 -10.45
CA GLN A 90 -5.66 -12.21 -11.55
C GLN A 90 -6.83 -11.32 -11.09
N TRP A 91 -6.64 -10.61 -9.98
CA TRP A 91 -7.63 -9.68 -9.42
C TRP A 91 -7.39 -8.21 -9.81
N GLY A 92 -6.61 -7.98 -10.86
CA GLY A 92 -6.33 -6.63 -11.35
C GLY A 92 -7.57 -5.84 -11.74
N GLU A 93 -8.62 -6.50 -12.24
CA GLU A 93 -9.87 -5.83 -12.64
C GLU A 93 -10.59 -5.15 -11.48
N VAL A 94 -10.49 -5.70 -10.28
CA VAL A 94 -11.09 -5.11 -9.07
C VAL A 94 -10.08 -4.30 -8.24
N TYR A 95 -8.82 -4.23 -8.66
CA TYR A 95 -7.76 -3.60 -7.86
C TYR A 95 -7.94 -2.08 -7.74
N GLU A 96 -8.36 -1.38 -8.82
CA GLU A 96 -8.59 0.07 -8.78
C GLU A 96 -9.69 0.45 -7.80
N VAL A 97 -10.84 -0.21 -7.88
CA VAL A 97 -11.96 0.05 -6.96
C VAL A 97 -11.60 -0.33 -5.53
N SER A 98 -10.80 -1.39 -5.35
CA SER A 98 -10.35 -1.81 -4.03
C SER A 98 -9.43 -0.79 -3.38
N LEU A 99 -8.50 -0.22 -4.15
CA LEU A 99 -7.56 0.76 -3.64
C LEU A 99 -8.24 2.10 -3.31
N LYS A 100 -9.21 2.53 -4.12
CA LYS A 100 -10.08 3.66 -3.81
C LYS A 100 -10.91 3.41 -2.55
N GLY A 101 -11.54 2.24 -2.45
CA GLY A 101 -12.35 1.87 -1.30
C GLY A 101 -11.54 1.79 0.00
N LEU A 102 -10.30 1.30 -0.05
CA LEU A 102 -9.38 1.34 1.08
C LEU A 102 -9.06 2.77 1.52
N TYR A 103 -8.80 3.67 0.57
CA TYR A 103 -8.57 5.08 0.87
C TYR A 103 -9.80 5.74 1.50
N ASP A 104 -10.98 5.54 0.92
CA ASP A 104 -12.24 6.10 1.43
C ASP A 104 -12.56 5.55 2.83
N GLN A 105 -12.32 4.26 3.07
CA GLN A 105 -12.45 3.62 4.37
C GLN A 105 -11.53 4.28 5.41
N LEU A 106 -10.28 4.54 5.06
CA LEU A 106 -9.31 5.21 5.94
C LEU A 106 -9.74 6.65 6.24
N CYS A 107 -10.17 7.40 5.23
CA CYS A 107 -10.68 8.76 5.39
C CYS A 107 -11.86 8.79 6.36
N LYS A 108 -12.81 7.87 6.21
CA LYS A 108 -13.99 7.75 7.06
C LYS A 108 -13.61 7.43 8.51
N ASP A 109 -12.74 6.45 8.72
CA ASP A 109 -12.38 5.97 10.05
C ASP A 109 -11.52 6.99 10.83
N LEU A 110 -10.72 7.81 10.12
CA LEU A 110 -9.96 8.90 10.72
C LEU A 110 -10.73 10.24 10.75
N GLY A 111 -11.94 10.30 10.20
CA GLY A 111 -12.75 11.53 10.11
C GLY A 111 -12.08 12.64 9.30
N ARG A 112 -11.30 12.30 8.26
CA ARG A 112 -10.51 13.22 7.43
C ARG A 112 -10.79 13.03 5.95
N SER A 113 -10.73 14.12 5.19
CA SER A 113 -10.80 14.11 3.72
C SER A 113 -9.51 14.59 3.04
N ASP A 114 -8.46 14.85 3.83
CA ASP A 114 -7.21 15.47 3.39
C ASP A 114 -5.98 14.53 3.58
N ILE A 115 -6.20 13.22 3.62
CA ILE A 115 -5.13 12.23 3.73
C ILE A 115 -4.32 12.19 2.44
N ASN A 116 -3.00 12.31 2.55
CA ASN A 116 -2.11 12.06 1.44
C ASN A 116 -1.92 10.56 1.24
N PHE A 117 -1.89 10.11 0.00
CA PHE A 117 -1.73 8.70 -0.34
C PHE A 117 -0.54 8.50 -1.27
N VAL A 118 0.50 7.82 -0.78
CA VAL A 118 1.72 7.56 -1.54
C VAL A 118 1.80 6.08 -1.87
N ILE A 119 1.87 5.77 -3.16
CA ILE A 119 1.90 4.42 -3.68
C ILE A 119 3.31 4.07 -4.15
N GLY A 120 3.96 3.09 -3.51
CA GLY A 120 5.11 2.41 -4.07
C GLY A 120 4.64 1.51 -5.22
N ARG A 121 4.89 1.92 -6.47
CA ARG A 121 4.49 1.12 -7.62
C ARG A 121 5.22 -0.23 -7.62
N LEU A 122 4.55 -1.32 -7.96
CA LEU A 122 5.24 -2.60 -8.19
C LEU A 122 6.39 -2.41 -9.18
N SER A 123 7.54 -3.00 -8.91
CA SER A 123 8.72 -2.94 -9.79
C SER A 123 8.45 -3.61 -11.14
N ASP A 124 9.35 -3.43 -12.10
CA ASP A 124 9.25 -3.96 -13.48
C ASP A 124 9.60 -5.46 -13.58
N PHE A 125 9.37 -6.22 -12.54
CA PHE A 125 9.63 -7.65 -12.48
C PHE A 125 8.97 -8.41 -13.64
N ASP A 126 9.73 -8.71 -14.68
CA ASP A 126 9.32 -9.45 -15.89
C ASP A 126 7.89 -9.12 -16.38
N LEU A 127 7.73 -8.03 -17.11
CA LEU A 127 6.41 -7.53 -17.56
C LEU A 127 5.65 -8.50 -18.49
N LYS A 128 6.28 -9.56 -18.94
CA LYS A 128 5.70 -10.65 -19.75
C LYS A 128 5.53 -11.94 -18.96
N ASN A 129 5.80 -11.92 -17.66
CA ASN A 129 5.77 -13.15 -16.87
C ASN A 129 4.37 -13.78 -16.81
N ARG A 130 4.37 -15.11 -16.85
CA ARG A 130 3.13 -15.90 -16.78
C ARG A 130 2.71 -16.21 -15.33
N ARG A 131 3.61 -16.01 -14.38
CA ARG A 131 3.36 -16.32 -12.97
C ARG A 131 2.47 -15.27 -12.29
N TYR A 132 2.50 -14.04 -12.81
CA TYR A 132 1.72 -12.90 -12.32
C TYR A 132 1.02 -12.23 -13.51
N PRO A 133 -0.06 -12.84 -14.06
CA PRO A 133 -0.65 -12.39 -15.33
C PRO A 133 -1.13 -10.93 -15.32
N HIS A 134 -1.60 -10.43 -14.17
CA HIS A 134 -2.08 -9.06 -14.02
C HIS A 134 -1.02 -8.07 -13.51
N TRP A 135 0.29 -8.43 -13.51
CA TRP A 135 1.35 -7.57 -12.99
C TRP A 135 1.38 -6.18 -13.64
N THR A 136 1.42 -6.15 -14.96
CA THR A 136 1.42 -4.89 -15.73
C THR A 136 0.12 -4.12 -15.54
N MET A 137 -1.02 -4.79 -15.42
CA MET A 137 -2.31 -4.16 -15.15
C MET A 137 -2.30 -3.45 -13.79
N VAL A 138 -1.88 -4.12 -12.72
CA VAL A 138 -1.80 -3.54 -11.38
C VAL A 138 -0.85 -2.34 -11.36
N ARG A 139 0.33 -2.44 -11.97
CA ARG A 139 1.28 -1.30 -12.11
C ARG A 139 0.62 -0.08 -12.77
N LYS A 140 -0.09 -0.28 -13.87
CA LYS A 140 -0.79 0.80 -14.59
C LYS A 140 -1.88 1.43 -13.73
N ILE A 141 -2.63 0.63 -12.99
CA ILE A 141 -3.68 1.10 -12.09
C ILE A 141 -3.08 1.95 -10.97
N GLN A 142 -1.97 1.53 -10.38
CA GLN A 142 -1.28 2.28 -9.33
C GLN A 142 -0.89 3.69 -9.79
N VAL A 143 -0.30 3.81 -10.97
CA VAL A 143 0.08 5.11 -11.55
C VAL A 143 -1.16 5.93 -11.89
N LYS A 144 -2.11 5.36 -12.65
CA LYS A 144 -3.36 6.03 -13.02
C LYS A 144 -4.10 6.60 -11.80
N LEU A 145 -4.18 5.81 -10.74
CA LEU A 145 -4.86 6.25 -9.52
C LEU A 145 -4.08 7.39 -8.84
N ALA A 146 -2.77 7.26 -8.73
CA ALA A 146 -1.94 8.29 -8.13
C ALA A 146 -1.99 9.62 -8.89
N GLU A 147 -2.16 9.60 -10.20
CA GLU A 147 -2.28 10.79 -11.04
C GLU A 147 -3.71 11.37 -11.09
N SER A 148 -4.70 10.67 -10.55
CA SER A 148 -6.11 11.10 -10.58
C SER A 148 -6.52 12.06 -9.47
N ASN A 149 -5.68 12.25 -8.45
CA ASN A 149 -5.99 13.05 -7.26
C ASN A 149 -4.75 13.84 -6.81
N PRO A 150 -4.85 15.16 -6.57
CA PRO A 150 -3.71 15.99 -6.18
C PRO A 150 -3.09 15.61 -4.82
N ARG A 151 -3.80 14.84 -4.00
CA ARG A 151 -3.28 14.30 -2.72
C ARG A 151 -2.59 12.97 -2.86
N PHE A 152 -2.62 12.38 -4.06
CA PHE A 152 -2.00 11.11 -4.32
C PHE A 152 -0.66 11.30 -5.02
N GLY A 153 0.26 10.40 -4.75
CA GLY A 153 1.55 10.35 -5.41
C GLY A 153 2.01 8.90 -5.59
N TRP A 154 2.99 8.70 -6.42
CA TRP A 154 3.62 7.39 -6.57
C TRP A 154 5.13 7.50 -6.68
N VAL A 155 5.79 6.44 -6.29
CA VAL A 155 7.23 6.30 -6.37
C VAL A 155 7.57 5.18 -7.35
N ASN A 156 8.49 5.46 -8.28
CA ASN A 156 9.05 4.44 -9.14
C ASN A 156 10.00 3.56 -8.33
N THR A 157 9.79 2.25 -8.36
CA THR A 157 10.63 1.27 -7.66
C THR A 157 11.40 0.36 -8.63
N ASP A 158 11.45 0.70 -9.91
CA ASP A 158 12.14 -0.12 -10.92
C ASP A 158 13.64 -0.14 -10.70
N ASP A 159 14.21 0.95 -10.19
CA ASP A 159 15.60 1.07 -9.81
C ASP A 159 16.01 0.22 -8.59
N LEU A 160 15.04 -0.21 -7.80
CA LEU A 160 15.26 -1.13 -6.67
C LEU A 160 15.34 -2.60 -7.12
N ASN A 161 15.07 -2.88 -8.38
CA ASN A 161 15.13 -4.20 -8.97
C ASN A 161 16.43 -4.34 -9.78
N ASP A 162 17.49 -4.80 -9.13
CA ASP A 162 18.81 -5.01 -9.75
C ASP A 162 18.84 -6.17 -10.78
N GLY A 163 17.70 -6.79 -11.03
CA GLY A 163 17.56 -7.94 -11.92
C GLY A 163 18.14 -9.23 -11.37
N VAL A 164 18.50 -9.26 -10.08
CA VAL A 164 19.06 -10.44 -9.42
C VAL A 164 18.05 -11.03 -8.47
N ASN A 165 17.65 -12.29 -8.67
CA ASN A 165 16.78 -12.96 -7.73
C ASN A 165 17.51 -13.35 -6.43
N ARG A 166 16.77 -13.81 -5.41
CA ARG A 166 17.31 -14.21 -4.10
C ARG A 166 18.42 -15.29 -4.16
N LYS A 167 18.63 -15.94 -5.29
CA LYS A 167 19.67 -16.93 -5.54
C LYS A 167 20.86 -16.35 -6.31
N GLY A 168 20.92 -15.02 -6.51
CA GLY A 168 21.97 -14.35 -7.25
C GLY A 168 21.97 -14.62 -8.76
N LYS A 169 20.85 -15.08 -9.31
CA LYS A 169 20.69 -15.34 -10.75
C LYS A 169 19.90 -14.23 -11.41
N LYS A 170 20.43 -13.71 -12.52
CA LYS A 170 19.73 -12.79 -13.42
C LYS A 170 18.60 -13.50 -14.15
#